data_3271406f0112ce6cc7e2ac261c311c96
#
_entry.id   3271406f0112ce6cc7e2ac261c311c96
#
_cell.length_a   1.000
_cell.length_b   1.000
_cell.length_c   1.000
_cell.angle_alpha   90.00
_cell.angle_beta   90.00
_cell.angle_gamma   90.00
#
_symmetry.space_group_name_H-M   'P 1'
#
loop_
_entity.id
_entity.type
_entity.pdbx_description
1 polymer ?
#
loop_
_entity_poly.entity_id
_entity_poly.type
_entity_poly.pdbx_seq_one_letter_code
_entity_poly.pdbx_strand_id
1 'polypeptide(L)'
;MKKIFFCVAACFAMLCSDAQSYKKLHDRAILVDTHNDILTTAIDKHYAIDQDLRGKTHSDLARWKKGGVDAEIFSVWCDGLKKDPYAWANLEMDTLLAWVQRNPDKIRMVGTPEELVQAVKEKKLAAMFGVEGGHMIENDLNKLDALFRKGARYMTLTWNNSNDWASSALDETTRPDSLKHKGLTDFGKQVVKRMNELGMLVDLSHVGEQTFWDAIRTSTKPVIVSHSCAYTLCPFRRNLKDDQILAVGKNGGVIHLNFYSGFLDSNFFKHSDAFMERHKIERDSILKINPEPYFSEEYLFGKYPEEVEAMRPPLSILLDHLDYIVKLIGTDHVGIGSDFDGVNSLPRELNDVADTPLITKEMVKRGYSKKDIRKILGGNFIRLFKENMK
;
A
#
# COMPACT_ATOMS: atom_id res chain seq x y z
N MET A 1 -29.22 -1.20 -45.13
CA MET A 1 -28.63 -0.07 -44.39
C MET A 1 -29.28 0.22 -43.01
N LYS A 2 -30.60 0.04 -42.79
CA LYS A 2 -31.28 0.29 -41.50
C LYS A 2 -30.92 -0.66 -40.34
N LYS A 3 -30.49 -1.92 -40.58
CA LYS A 3 -30.15 -2.90 -39.53
C LYS A 3 -28.75 -2.69 -38.93
N ILE A 4 -27.82 -2.10 -39.65
CA ILE A 4 -26.43 -1.82 -39.15
C ILE A 4 -26.43 -0.63 -38.17
N PHE A 5 -27.29 0.37 -38.40
CA PHE A 5 -27.42 1.52 -37.51
C PHE A 5 -27.99 1.19 -36.12
N PHE A 6 -28.88 0.16 -36.03
CA PHE A 6 -29.48 -0.24 -34.76
C PHE A 6 -28.48 -1.01 -33.85
N CYS A 7 -27.57 -1.81 -34.40
CA CYS A 7 -26.56 -2.53 -33.62
C CYS A 7 -25.48 -1.57 -33.08
N VAL A 8 -25.06 -0.57 -33.85
CA VAL A 8 -24.06 0.43 -33.39
C VAL A 8 -24.63 1.32 -32.26
N ALA A 9 -25.88 1.75 -32.40
CA ALA A 9 -26.54 2.55 -31.36
C ALA A 9 -26.80 1.75 -30.08
N ALA A 10 -27.15 0.46 -30.17
CA ALA A 10 -27.32 -0.40 -29.01
C ALA A 10 -25.99 -0.70 -28.28
N CYS A 11 -24.88 -0.94 -29.00
CA CYS A 11 -23.56 -1.08 -28.42
C CYS A 11 -23.07 0.21 -27.74
N PHE A 12 -23.31 1.37 -28.36
CA PHE A 12 -22.96 2.66 -27.76
C PHE A 12 -23.77 2.96 -26.49
N ALA A 13 -25.07 2.62 -26.49
CA ALA A 13 -25.94 2.79 -25.32
C ALA A 13 -25.55 1.83 -24.17
N MET A 14 -25.14 0.59 -24.46
CA MET A 14 -24.62 -0.34 -23.44
C MET A 14 -23.29 0.14 -22.87
N LEU A 15 -22.33 0.58 -23.68
CA LEU A 15 -21.05 1.10 -23.24
C LEU A 15 -21.21 2.38 -22.36
N CYS A 16 -22.14 3.26 -22.71
CA CYS A 16 -22.46 4.44 -21.90
C CYS A 16 -23.15 4.06 -20.59
N SER A 17 -24.02 3.05 -20.58
CA SER A 17 -24.70 2.54 -19.39
C SER A 17 -23.71 1.91 -18.40
N ASP A 18 -22.76 1.12 -18.89
CA ASP A 18 -21.74 0.46 -18.06
C ASP A 18 -20.73 1.47 -17.50
N ALA A 19 -20.29 2.45 -18.31
CA ALA A 19 -19.41 3.52 -17.87
C ALA A 19 -20.03 4.37 -16.75
N GLN A 20 -21.33 4.65 -16.82
CA GLN A 20 -22.08 5.39 -15.80
C GLN A 20 -22.33 4.55 -14.55
N SER A 21 -22.45 3.22 -14.70
CA SER A 21 -22.72 2.27 -13.63
C SER A 21 -21.55 2.08 -12.67
N TYR A 22 -20.30 1.87 -13.17
CA TYR A 22 -19.13 1.64 -12.31
C TYR A 22 -18.72 2.92 -11.57
N LYS A 23 -18.76 4.09 -12.22
CA LYS A 23 -18.47 5.38 -11.55
C LYS A 23 -19.41 5.64 -10.39
N LYS A 24 -20.74 5.47 -10.61
CA LYS A 24 -21.72 5.63 -9.54
C LYS A 24 -21.52 4.63 -8.39
N LEU A 25 -21.02 3.42 -8.69
CA LEU A 25 -20.70 2.43 -7.67
C LEU A 25 -19.46 2.86 -6.89
N HIS A 26 -18.41 3.31 -7.59
CA HIS A 26 -17.18 3.82 -7.02
C HIS A 26 -17.46 5.00 -6.09
N ASP A 27 -18.14 6.03 -6.57
CA ASP A 27 -18.49 7.25 -5.83
C ASP A 27 -19.38 7.01 -4.58
N ARG A 28 -20.00 5.84 -4.47
CA ARG A 28 -20.87 5.43 -3.34
C ARG A 28 -20.21 4.40 -2.41
N ALA A 29 -19.10 3.85 -2.79
CA ALA A 29 -18.29 3.01 -1.93
C ALA A 29 -17.40 3.91 -1.08
N ILE A 30 -16.96 3.42 0.07
CA ILE A 30 -15.84 4.03 0.79
C ILE A 30 -14.57 3.36 0.25
N LEU A 31 -13.67 4.14 -0.33
CA LEU A 31 -12.36 3.67 -0.76
C LEU A 31 -11.32 4.02 0.30
N VAL A 32 -10.67 2.98 0.82
CA VAL A 32 -9.54 3.08 1.74
C VAL A 32 -8.30 2.57 1.04
N ASP A 33 -7.27 3.40 0.95
CA ASP A 33 -5.93 2.99 0.58
C ASP A 33 -5.09 2.86 1.86
N THR A 34 -4.47 1.71 2.06
CA THR A 34 -3.81 1.41 3.32
C THR A 34 -2.31 1.72 3.33
N HIS A 35 -1.74 2.22 2.22
CA HIS A 35 -0.32 2.54 2.17
C HIS A 35 0.03 3.54 1.08
N ASN A 36 0.68 4.65 1.48
CA ASN A 36 1.13 5.71 0.58
C ASN A 36 2.30 6.49 1.20
N ASP A 37 3.42 6.59 0.47
CA ASP A 37 4.70 7.13 0.95
C ASP A 37 4.93 8.61 0.64
N ILE A 38 3.89 9.35 0.34
CA ILE A 38 3.98 10.77 -0.02
C ILE A 38 4.71 11.62 1.06
N LEU A 39 4.70 11.21 2.34
CA LEU A 39 5.32 11.99 3.41
C LEU A 39 6.82 12.14 3.22
N THR A 40 7.54 11.03 3.02
CA THR A 40 8.98 11.02 2.78
C THR A 40 9.32 11.83 1.53
N THR A 41 8.66 11.52 0.40
CA THR A 41 8.89 12.23 -0.87
C THR A 41 8.62 13.73 -0.74
N ALA A 42 7.56 14.13 -0.05
CA ALA A 42 7.20 15.53 0.10
C ALA A 42 8.18 16.29 1.02
N ILE A 43 8.66 15.65 2.09
CA ILE A 43 9.67 16.26 2.98
C ILE A 43 10.99 16.45 2.23
N ASP A 44 11.48 15.42 1.57
CA ASP A 44 12.78 15.45 0.88
C ASP A 44 12.79 16.43 -0.30
N LYS A 45 11.67 16.56 -1.01
CA LYS A 45 11.54 17.45 -2.18
C LYS A 45 10.87 18.80 -1.85
N HIS A 46 10.58 19.08 -0.58
CA HIS A 46 9.90 20.30 -0.11
C HIS A 46 8.56 20.55 -0.79
N TYR A 47 7.77 19.50 -0.98
CA TYR A 47 6.42 19.57 -1.51
C TYR A 47 5.40 19.65 -0.38
N ALA A 48 4.16 19.99 -0.75
CA ALA A 48 3.01 19.95 0.15
C ALA A 48 1.78 19.42 -0.58
N ILE A 49 1.03 18.53 0.08
CA ILE A 49 -0.10 17.82 -0.54
C ILE A 49 -1.27 18.73 -0.98
N ASP A 50 -1.30 19.97 -0.56
CA ASP A 50 -2.28 20.98 -0.99
C ASP A 50 -1.86 21.76 -2.25
N GLN A 51 -0.69 21.44 -2.82
CA GLN A 51 -0.23 21.94 -4.11
C GLN A 51 -0.68 20.99 -5.24
N ASP A 52 -0.62 21.47 -6.48
CA ASP A 52 -0.71 20.60 -7.66
C ASP A 52 0.64 19.89 -7.86
N LEU A 53 0.65 18.61 -7.60
CA LEU A 53 1.85 17.79 -7.67
C LEU A 53 1.85 16.84 -8.88
N ARG A 54 1.05 17.11 -9.92
CA ARG A 54 1.04 16.30 -11.15
C ARG A 54 2.43 16.22 -11.79
N GLY A 55 2.83 15.00 -12.16
CA GLY A 55 4.16 14.73 -12.73
C GLY A 55 5.32 14.83 -11.72
N LYS A 56 5.03 15.00 -10.42
CA LYS A 56 6.00 15.06 -9.34
C LYS A 56 5.82 13.95 -8.31
N THR A 57 4.57 13.59 -8.03
CA THR A 57 4.14 12.56 -7.09
C THR A 57 2.93 11.83 -7.65
N HIS A 58 2.59 10.69 -7.06
CA HIS A 58 1.35 9.98 -7.40
C HIS A 58 0.11 10.60 -6.72
N SER A 59 0.30 11.43 -5.69
CA SER A 59 -0.79 11.88 -4.81
C SER A 59 -0.75 13.38 -4.53
N ASP A 60 -1.93 13.98 -4.41
CA ASP A 60 -2.21 15.28 -3.79
C ASP A 60 -3.70 15.39 -3.45
N LEU A 61 -4.10 16.40 -2.66
CA LEU A 61 -5.49 16.55 -2.19
C LEU A 61 -6.52 16.63 -3.32
N ALA A 62 -6.19 17.25 -4.45
CA ALA A 62 -7.09 17.36 -5.58
C ALA A 62 -7.26 16.01 -6.30
N ARG A 63 -6.18 15.24 -6.44
CA ARG A 63 -6.18 13.94 -7.10
C ARG A 63 -6.80 12.84 -6.23
N TRP A 64 -6.60 12.80 -4.91
CA TRP A 64 -7.37 11.92 -4.01
C TRP A 64 -8.87 12.13 -4.17
N LYS A 65 -9.31 13.40 -4.15
CA LYS A 65 -10.72 13.73 -4.37
C LYS A 65 -11.21 13.28 -5.76
N LYS A 66 -10.41 13.47 -6.80
CA LYS A 66 -10.74 13.06 -8.18
C LYS A 66 -10.82 11.54 -8.30
N GLY A 67 -9.91 10.80 -7.64
CA GLY A 67 -9.89 9.35 -7.59
C GLY A 67 -10.94 8.73 -6.69
N GLY A 68 -11.66 9.55 -5.88
CA GLY A 68 -12.67 9.04 -4.96
C GLY A 68 -12.09 8.26 -3.79
N VAL A 69 -10.83 8.54 -3.41
CA VAL A 69 -10.23 7.99 -2.19
C VAL A 69 -10.79 8.74 -1.00
N ASP A 70 -11.43 8.00 -0.10
CA ASP A 70 -12.09 8.54 1.09
C ASP A 70 -11.22 8.47 2.35
N ALA A 71 -10.32 7.48 2.39
CA ALA A 71 -9.37 7.34 3.49
C ALA A 71 -8.00 6.92 2.96
N GLU A 72 -6.95 7.57 3.48
CA GLU A 72 -5.56 7.31 3.17
C GLU A 72 -4.78 7.02 4.44
N ILE A 73 -4.01 5.93 4.41
CA ILE A 73 -3.05 5.65 5.48
C ILE A 73 -1.67 6.07 4.99
N PHE A 74 -1.21 7.17 5.54
CA PHE A 74 0.09 7.75 5.23
C PHE A 74 1.19 6.93 5.90
N SER A 75 2.09 6.38 5.08
CA SER A 75 3.27 5.70 5.56
C SER A 75 4.18 6.67 6.31
N VAL A 76 4.64 6.25 7.47
CA VAL A 76 5.68 6.91 8.26
C VAL A 76 6.88 6.01 8.14
N TRP A 77 7.82 6.40 7.26
CA TRP A 77 8.90 5.55 6.82
C TRP A 77 10.26 6.25 6.82
N CYS A 78 11.31 5.50 7.11
CA CYS A 78 12.66 5.85 6.74
C CYS A 78 13.49 4.60 6.43
N ASP A 79 14.59 4.81 5.72
CA ASP A 79 15.61 3.81 5.50
C ASP A 79 16.12 3.18 6.81
N GLY A 80 16.42 1.90 6.80
CA GLY A 80 16.90 1.16 7.97
C GLY A 80 18.29 1.59 8.48
N LEU A 81 19.02 2.42 7.72
CA LEU A 81 20.30 3.02 8.12
C LEU A 81 20.14 4.44 8.69
N LYS A 82 18.90 4.97 8.70
CA LYS A 82 18.59 6.30 9.21
C LYS A 82 19.01 6.41 10.68
N LYS A 83 19.76 7.44 11.00
CA LYS A 83 20.04 7.80 12.40
C LYS A 83 18.79 8.44 13.00
N ASP A 84 18.50 8.11 14.25
CA ASP A 84 17.33 8.62 14.99
C ASP A 84 16.00 8.41 14.25
N PRO A 85 15.63 7.15 13.88
CA PRO A 85 14.43 6.85 13.10
C PRO A 85 13.15 7.28 13.84
N TYR A 86 13.12 7.26 15.17
CA TYR A 86 11.99 7.75 15.94
C TYR A 86 11.80 9.28 15.79
N ALA A 87 12.88 10.04 15.76
CA ALA A 87 12.80 11.50 15.52
C ALA A 87 12.29 11.79 14.09
N TRP A 88 12.73 11.00 13.10
CA TRP A 88 12.23 11.09 11.72
C TRP A 88 10.73 10.76 11.64
N ALA A 89 10.29 9.68 12.27
CA ALA A 89 8.86 9.34 12.35
C ALA A 89 8.03 10.50 12.90
N ASN A 90 8.53 11.15 13.94
CA ASN A 90 7.85 12.32 14.51
C ASN A 90 7.81 13.51 13.54
N LEU A 91 8.85 13.74 12.76
CA LEU A 91 8.89 14.80 11.74
C LEU A 91 7.83 14.57 10.65
N GLU A 92 7.71 13.34 10.13
CA GLU A 92 6.72 12.99 9.12
C GLU A 92 5.29 13.16 9.67
N MET A 93 5.04 12.65 10.88
CA MET A 93 3.73 12.81 11.53
C MET A 93 3.39 14.28 11.77
N ASP A 94 4.32 15.10 12.27
CA ASP A 94 4.11 16.53 12.49
C ASP A 94 3.86 17.28 11.18
N THR A 95 4.52 16.87 10.10
CA THR A 95 4.31 17.43 8.76
C THR A 95 2.88 17.20 8.28
N LEU A 96 2.36 15.97 8.37
CA LEU A 96 0.97 15.71 7.99
C LEU A 96 -0.01 16.45 8.90
N LEU A 97 0.22 16.48 10.22
CA LEU A 97 -0.63 17.21 11.15
C LEU A 97 -0.71 18.71 10.80
N ALA A 98 0.41 19.31 10.42
CA ALA A 98 0.44 20.71 9.95
C ALA A 98 -0.36 20.89 8.64
N TRP A 99 -0.27 19.94 7.70
CA TRP A 99 -1.07 20.00 6.46
C TRP A 99 -2.57 19.84 6.74
N VAL A 100 -2.96 18.94 7.64
CA VAL A 100 -4.34 18.75 8.05
C VAL A 100 -4.88 20.02 8.71
N GLN A 101 -4.10 20.66 9.59
CA GLN A 101 -4.48 21.87 10.29
C GLN A 101 -4.76 23.04 9.33
N ARG A 102 -3.99 23.18 8.24
CA ARG A 102 -4.20 24.25 7.26
C ARG A 102 -5.24 23.93 6.17
N ASN A 103 -5.72 22.67 6.09
CA ASN A 103 -6.73 22.23 5.13
C ASN A 103 -7.94 21.55 5.79
N PRO A 104 -8.56 22.14 6.83
CA PRO A 104 -9.56 21.47 7.67
C PRO A 104 -10.88 21.19 6.94
N ASP A 105 -11.10 21.79 5.77
CA ASP A 105 -12.22 21.55 4.87
C ASP A 105 -12.02 20.38 3.91
N LYS A 106 -10.79 19.87 3.74
CA LYS A 106 -10.44 18.85 2.76
C LYS A 106 -9.98 17.55 3.36
N ILE A 107 -9.28 17.57 4.51
CA ILE A 107 -8.64 16.42 5.15
C ILE A 107 -8.83 16.48 6.67
N ARG A 108 -8.94 15.34 7.31
CA ARG A 108 -9.11 15.20 8.75
C ARG A 108 -8.37 13.98 9.27
N MET A 109 -7.60 14.15 10.35
CA MET A 109 -7.07 13.01 11.10
C MET A 109 -8.20 12.22 11.75
N VAL A 110 -8.11 10.89 11.65
CA VAL A 110 -9.08 9.97 12.28
C VAL A 110 -8.34 8.88 13.05
N GLY A 111 -8.89 8.51 14.17
CA GLY A 111 -8.31 7.52 15.08
C GLY A 111 -9.22 6.32 15.33
N THR A 112 -10.48 6.37 14.86
CA THR A 112 -11.48 5.31 15.03
C THR A 112 -12.25 5.06 13.74
N PRO A 113 -12.87 3.87 13.58
CA PRO A 113 -13.74 3.58 12.42
C PRO A 113 -14.91 4.55 12.31
N GLU A 114 -15.46 4.98 13.43
CA GLU A 114 -16.57 5.93 13.48
C GLU A 114 -16.14 7.32 12.97
N GLU A 115 -14.96 7.79 13.36
CA GLU A 115 -14.38 9.05 12.88
C GLU A 115 -14.07 8.98 11.39
N LEU A 116 -13.57 7.83 10.86
CA LEU A 116 -13.36 7.61 9.43
C LEU A 116 -14.68 7.78 8.68
N VAL A 117 -15.73 7.05 9.08
CA VAL A 117 -17.04 7.13 8.43
C VAL A 117 -17.61 8.55 8.53
N GLN A 118 -17.36 9.28 9.62
CA GLN A 118 -17.81 10.65 9.78
C GLN A 118 -17.05 11.62 8.84
N ALA A 119 -15.74 11.48 8.69
CA ALA A 119 -14.95 12.28 7.76
C ALA A 119 -15.44 12.10 6.31
N VAL A 120 -15.74 10.85 5.91
CA VAL A 120 -16.30 10.52 4.59
C VAL A 120 -17.66 11.21 4.38
N LYS A 121 -18.56 11.19 5.38
CA LYS A 121 -19.84 11.91 5.32
C LYS A 121 -19.65 13.42 5.17
N GLU A 122 -18.61 13.97 5.76
CA GLU A 122 -18.21 15.37 5.63
C GLU A 122 -17.49 15.67 4.31
N LYS A 123 -17.26 14.65 3.46
CA LYS A 123 -16.52 14.73 2.18
C LYS A 123 -15.08 15.19 2.37
N LYS A 124 -14.45 14.79 3.46
CA LYS A 124 -13.04 15.01 3.78
C LYS A 124 -12.28 13.71 3.63
N LEU A 125 -11.04 13.79 3.16
CA LEU A 125 -10.12 12.67 3.20
C LEU A 125 -9.85 12.30 4.67
N ALA A 126 -10.17 11.09 5.06
CA ALA A 126 -9.83 10.57 6.38
C ALA A 126 -8.33 10.17 6.37
N ALA A 127 -7.53 10.80 7.20
CA ALA A 127 -6.09 10.56 7.27
C ALA A 127 -5.73 9.75 8.52
N MET A 128 -4.88 8.74 8.37
CA MET A 128 -4.29 7.94 9.44
C MET A 128 -2.79 7.78 9.20
N PHE A 129 -2.06 7.34 10.21
CA PHE A 129 -0.66 6.95 10.04
C PHE A 129 -0.51 5.43 10.11
N GLY A 130 0.35 4.90 9.24
CA GLY A 130 0.91 3.56 9.31
C GLY A 130 2.43 3.66 9.47
N VAL A 131 2.98 3.14 10.55
CA VAL A 131 4.43 3.15 10.76
C VAL A 131 5.05 1.97 10.00
N GLU A 132 5.92 2.25 9.05
CA GLU A 132 6.55 1.23 8.23
C GLU A 132 7.96 0.90 8.72
N GLY A 133 8.01 -0.13 9.54
CA GLY A 133 9.24 -0.67 10.08
C GLY A 133 9.40 -0.49 11.59
N GLY A 134 9.52 -1.62 12.29
CA GLY A 134 9.67 -1.65 13.74
C GLY A 134 10.95 -1.04 14.27
N HIS A 135 11.93 -0.71 13.41
CA HIS A 135 13.12 0.05 13.78
C HIS A 135 12.77 1.47 14.28
N MET A 136 11.61 2.00 13.86
CA MET A 136 11.11 3.32 14.27
C MET A 136 10.87 3.45 15.78
N ILE A 137 10.64 2.34 16.50
CA ILE A 137 10.47 2.38 17.96
C ILE A 137 11.78 2.26 18.73
N GLU A 138 12.93 2.07 18.05
CA GLU A 138 14.28 1.98 18.66
C GLU A 138 14.32 1.04 19.89
N ASN A 139 13.64 -0.11 19.79
CA ASN A 139 13.50 -1.14 20.84
C ASN A 139 12.84 -0.65 22.14
N ASP A 140 11.99 0.38 22.09
CA ASP A 140 11.29 0.94 23.26
C ASP A 140 9.76 0.93 23.08
N LEU A 141 9.06 0.16 23.93
CA LEU A 141 7.59 0.11 23.93
C LEU A 141 6.95 1.46 24.29
N ASN A 142 7.63 2.35 25.03
CA ASN A 142 7.09 3.69 25.29
C ASN A 142 7.05 4.53 24.02
N LYS A 143 7.99 4.31 23.07
CA LYS A 143 7.96 4.94 21.76
C LYS A 143 6.82 4.40 20.90
N LEU A 144 6.56 3.09 20.94
CA LEU A 144 5.37 2.50 20.30
C LEU A 144 4.09 3.16 20.81
N ASP A 145 3.95 3.26 22.15
CA ASP A 145 2.80 3.91 22.78
C ASP A 145 2.67 5.38 22.38
N ALA A 146 3.78 6.09 22.25
CA ALA A 146 3.80 7.49 21.86
C ALA A 146 3.36 7.67 20.39
N LEU A 147 3.84 6.82 19.46
CA LEU A 147 3.40 6.83 18.06
C LEU A 147 1.90 6.52 17.94
N PHE A 148 1.40 5.55 18.72
CA PHE A 148 -0.04 5.25 18.77
C PHE A 148 -0.86 6.45 19.26
N ARG A 149 -0.46 7.08 20.38
CA ARG A 149 -1.12 8.29 20.88
C ARG A 149 -1.10 9.45 19.90
N LYS A 150 -0.04 9.54 19.07
CA LYS A 150 0.08 10.57 18.03
C LYS A 150 -0.76 10.29 16.79
N GLY A 151 -1.30 9.08 16.66
CA GLY A 151 -2.27 8.73 15.61
C GLY A 151 -1.90 7.54 14.73
N ALA A 152 -0.80 6.83 14.99
CA ALA A 152 -0.48 5.59 14.27
C ALA A 152 -1.55 4.52 14.54
N ARG A 153 -1.98 3.83 13.49
CA ARG A 153 -3.03 2.80 13.57
C ARG A 153 -2.58 1.42 13.13
N TYR A 154 -1.45 1.33 12.42
CA TYR A 154 -0.69 0.09 12.29
C TYR A 154 0.80 0.34 12.47
N MET A 155 1.55 -0.73 12.68
CA MET A 155 3.01 -0.75 12.50
C MET A 155 3.41 -2.05 11.79
N THR A 156 4.17 -1.91 10.71
CA THR A 156 4.84 -3.01 10.03
C THR A 156 6.03 -3.44 10.87
N LEU A 157 6.14 -4.74 11.17
CA LEU A 157 7.15 -5.21 12.14
C LEU A 157 8.59 -5.06 11.65
N THR A 158 8.79 -5.05 10.32
CA THR A 158 10.06 -4.73 9.65
C THR A 158 9.79 -3.94 8.39
N TRP A 159 10.77 -3.19 7.90
CA TRP A 159 10.85 -2.81 6.50
C TRP A 159 11.74 -3.84 5.76
N ASN A 160 12.50 -3.43 4.75
CA ASN A 160 13.47 -4.31 4.07
C ASN A 160 14.62 -4.75 4.98
N ASN A 161 14.94 -3.97 6.00
CA ASN A 161 15.92 -4.33 7.03
C ASN A 161 15.27 -5.12 8.17
N SER A 162 15.94 -6.17 8.63
CA SER A 162 15.67 -6.75 9.94
C SER A 162 16.06 -5.76 11.03
N ASN A 163 15.36 -5.84 12.15
CA ASN A 163 15.70 -5.10 13.37
C ASN A 163 16.14 -6.07 14.48
N ASP A 164 16.35 -5.58 15.71
CA ASP A 164 16.86 -6.42 16.80
C ASP A 164 15.84 -7.46 17.31
N TRP A 165 14.59 -7.45 16.83
CA TRP A 165 13.53 -8.31 17.35
C TRP A 165 12.63 -8.95 16.29
N ALA A 166 12.77 -8.60 15.00
CA ALA A 166 12.04 -9.18 13.88
C ALA A 166 12.92 -9.27 12.63
N SER A 167 12.87 -10.38 11.89
CA SER A 167 13.57 -10.56 10.63
C SER A 167 12.70 -10.19 9.43
N SER A 168 13.29 -9.52 8.43
CA SER A 168 12.63 -9.07 7.21
C SER A 168 12.64 -10.13 6.11
N ALA A 169 11.75 -10.00 5.12
CA ALA A 169 11.71 -10.85 3.95
C ALA A 169 13.02 -10.74 3.12
N LEU A 170 13.57 -9.53 3.00
CA LEU A 170 14.82 -9.32 2.30
C LEU A 170 15.96 -10.10 2.96
N ASP A 171 16.14 -9.93 4.25
CA ASP A 171 17.27 -10.53 4.96
C ASP A 171 17.12 -12.05 5.09
N GLU A 172 15.92 -12.56 5.34
CA GLU A 172 15.67 -14.00 5.38
C GLU A 172 15.97 -14.69 4.04
N THR A 173 15.85 -13.97 2.91
CA THR A 173 16.07 -14.53 1.56
C THR A 173 17.48 -14.29 1.02
N THR A 174 18.09 -13.15 1.34
CA THR A 174 19.39 -12.76 0.75
C THR A 174 20.57 -12.93 1.68
N ARG A 175 20.35 -12.94 3.00
CA ARG A 175 21.39 -12.99 4.04
C ARG A 175 21.03 -13.91 5.21
N PRO A 176 20.46 -15.11 4.98
CA PRO A 176 19.95 -15.96 6.07
C PRO A 176 21.01 -16.31 7.12
N ASP A 177 22.27 -16.53 6.69
CA ASP A 177 23.36 -16.95 7.57
C ASP A 177 23.95 -15.78 8.40
N SER A 178 23.63 -14.52 8.07
CA SER A 178 24.10 -13.34 8.78
C SER A 178 23.06 -12.77 9.75
N LEU A 179 21.86 -13.36 9.83
CA LEU A 179 20.82 -12.94 10.75
C LEU A 179 21.21 -13.23 12.19
N LYS A 180 21.10 -12.25 13.10
CA LYS A 180 21.25 -12.44 14.55
C LYS A 180 20.17 -13.37 15.10
N HIS A 181 19.00 -13.37 14.54
CA HIS A 181 17.85 -14.22 14.84
C HIS A 181 16.96 -14.35 13.60
N LYS A 182 16.13 -15.37 13.56
CA LYS A 182 15.11 -15.57 12.54
C LYS A 182 13.74 -15.61 13.20
N GLY A 183 12.79 -14.79 12.71
CA GLY A 183 11.49 -14.63 13.32
C GLY A 183 11.45 -13.55 14.42
N LEU A 184 10.46 -13.64 15.31
CA LEU A 184 10.31 -12.74 16.45
C LEU A 184 11.12 -13.23 17.65
N THR A 185 11.91 -12.31 18.23
CA THR A 185 12.45 -12.54 19.58
C THR A 185 11.36 -12.41 20.65
N ASP A 186 11.68 -12.66 21.91
CA ASP A 186 10.72 -12.45 23.01
C ASP A 186 10.28 -10.99 23.13
N PHE A 187 11.17 -10.02 22.84
CA PHE A 187 10.79 -8.63 22.75
C PHE A 187 9.85 -8.36 21.56
N GLY A 188 10.09 -8.96 20.40
CA GLY A 188 9.19 -8.86 19.24
C GLY A 188 7.78 -9.39 19.55
N LYS A 189 7.68 -10.48 20.29
CA LYS A 189 6.38 -10.99 20.78
C LYS A 189 5.72 -10.02 21.79
N GLN A 190 6.49 -9.33 22.63
CA GLN A 190 5.95 -8.27 23.51
C GLN A 190 5.43 -7.08 22.70
N VAL A 191 6.13 -6.67 21.62
CA VAL A 191 5.68 -5.62 20.70
C VAL A 191 4.31 -5.99 20.09
N VAL A 192 4.16 -7.21 19.52
CA VAL A 192 2.89 -7.68 18.96
C VAL A 192 1.76 -7.68 20.00
N LYS A 193 2.01 -8.18 21.21
CA LYS A 193 1.03 -8.14 22.29
C LYS A 193 0.64 -6.72 22.67
N ARG A 194 1.63 -5.81 22.77
CA ARG A 194 1.39 -4.41 23.08
C ARG A 194 0.56 -3.71 22.01
N MET A 195 0.81 -4.00 20.74
CA MET A 195 -0.01 -3.51 19.63
C MET A 195 -1.47 -3.98 19.77
N ASN A 196 -1.69 -5.26 20.09
CA ASN A 196 -3.05 -5.78 20.33
C ASN A 196 -3.75 -5.08 21.50
N GLU A 197 -3.04 -4.82 22.62
CA GLU A 197 -3.58 -4.09 23.78
C GLU A 197 -3.98 -2.66 23.44
N LEU A 198 -3.20 -1.98 22.59
CA LEU A 198 -3.47 -0.62 22.14
C LEU A 198 -4.63 -0.57 21.11
N GLY A 199 -4.99 -1.69 20.49
CA GLY A 199 -5.87 -1.70 19.33
C GLY A 199 -5.16 -1.26 18.04
N MET A 200 -3.84 -1.33 18.01
CA MET A 200 -3.00 -1.06 16.84
C MET A 200 -2.89 -2.31 15.97
N LEU A 201 -3.16 -2.18 14.67
CA LEU A 201 -3.07 -3.28 13.72
C LEU A 201 -1.61 -3.76 13.59
N VAL A 202 -1.40 -5.07 13.69
CA VAL A 202 -0.11 -5.72 13.40
C VAL A 202 0.00 -5.92 11.90
N ASP A 203 0.92 -5.19 11.26
CA ASP A 203 1.13 -5.28 9.82
C ASP A 203 2.26 -6.26 9.48
N LEU A 204 1.96 -7.16 8.54
CA LEU A 204 2.83 -8.24 8.10
C LEU A 204 3.41 -8.03 6.69
N SER A 205 3.27 -6.85 6.11
CA SER A 205 4.04 -6.49 4.92
C SER A 205 5.54 -6.48 5.26
N HIS A 206 6.42 -6.73 4.31
CA HIS A 206 7.89 -6.77 4.47
C HIS A 206 8.48 -7.84 5.39
N VAL A 207 7.70 -8.44 6.27
CA VAL A 207 8.24 -9.39 7.26
C VAL A 207 8.77 -10.68 6.62
N GLY A 208 9.80 -11.24 7.21
CA GLY A 208 10.30 -12.56 6.84
C GLY A 208 9.28 -13.66 7.11
N GLU A 209 9.43 -14.80 6.45
CA GLU A 209 8.48 -15.92 6.58
C GLU A 209 8.35 -16.39 8.03
N GLN A 210 9.48 -16.48 8.74
CA GLN A 210 9.44 -16.91 10.15
C GLN A 210 8.78 -15.85 11.03
N THR A 211 9.05 -14.55 10.78
CA THR A 211 8.40 -13.44 11.49
C THR A 211 6.89 -13.45 11.25
N PHE A 212 6.45 -13.71 10.02
CA PHE A 212 5.03 -13.87 9.69
C PHE A 212 4.36 -14.93 10.56
N TRP A 213 4.94 -16.14 10.61
CA TRP A 213 4.34 -17.24 11.39
C TRP A 213 4.38 -17.00 12.88
N ASP A 214 5.44 -16.35 13.39
CA ASP A 214 5.53 -15.97 14.81
C ASP A 214 4.49 -14.91 15.18
N ALA A 215 4.28 -13.92 14.31
CA ALA A 215 3.29 -12.88 14.53
C ALA A 215 1.85 -13.42 14.49
N ILE A 216 1.51 -14.27 13.50
CA ILE A 216 0.20 -14.94 13.40
C ILE A 216 -0.10 -15.77 14.66
N ARG A 217 0.91 -16.45 15.21
CA ARG A 217 0.74 -17.24 16.46
C ARG A 217 0.65 -16.38 17.71
N THR A 218 1.26 -15.21 17.71
CA THR A 218 1.33 -14.32 18.87
C THR A 218 0.15 -13.35 18.94
N SER A 219 -0.33 -12.87 17.80
CA SER A 219 -1.43 -11.91 17.73
C SER A 219 -2.75 -12.57 18.16
N THR A 220 -3.46 -11.90 19.07
CA THR A 220 -4.82 -12.26 19.52
C THR A 220 -5.90 -11.52 18.74
N LYS A 221 -5.50 -10.60 17.85
CA LYS A 221 -6.37 -9.79 16.99
C LYS A 221 -6.12 -10.11 15.52
N PRO A 222 -7.09 -9.83 14.65
CA PRO A 222 -6.87 -9.94 13.20
C PRO A 222 -5.72 -9.03 12.74
N VAL A 223 -4.86 -9.57 11.88
CA VAL A 223 -3.70 -8.85 11.33
C VAL A 223 -4.05 -8.11 10.04
N ILE A 224 -3.23 -7.14 9.67
CA ILE A 224 -3.24 -6.51 8.36
C ILE A 224 -2.02 -6.97 7.55
N VAL A 225 -2.17 -7.09 6.25
CA VAL A 225 -1.08 -7.03 5.28
C VAL A 225 -1.36 -5.77 4.46
N SER A 226 -0.66 -4.70 4.76
CA SER A 226 -1.00 -3.36 4.27
C SER A 226 -0.75 -3.18 2.77
N HIS A 227 0.25 -3.89 2.18
CA HIS A 227 0.61 -3.79 0.77
C HIS A 227 1.44 -5.01 0.32
N SER A 228 0.77 -6.04 -0.23
CA SER A 228 1.42 -7.26 -0.77
C SER A 228 0.54 -7.94 -1.82
N CYS A 229 1.11 -8.89 -2.58
CA CYS A 229 0.42 -9.63 -3.62
C CYS A 229 0.56 -11.15 -3.42
N ALA A 230 0.19 -11.97 -4.42
CA ALA A 230 0.25 -13.42 -4.35
C ALA A 230 1.57 -13.96 -4.95
N TYR A 231 2.34 -14.73 -4.16
CA TYR A 231 3.61 -15.32 -4.58
C TYR A 231 3.47 -16.29 -5.75
N THR A 232 2.39 -17.06 -5.79
CA THR A 232 2.16 -18.06 -6.86
C THR A 232 2.04 -17.40 -8.24
N LEU A 233 1.55 -16.16 -8.33
CA LEU A 233 1.46 -15.43 -9.60
C LEU A 233 2.75 -14.69 -9.93
N CYS A 234 3.40 -14.12 -8.92
CA CYS A 234 4.69 -13.46 -9.05
C CYS A 234 5.58 -13.88 -7.86
N PRO A 235 6.54 -14.82 -8.06
CA PRO A 235 7.35 -15.38 -6.99
C PRO A 235 8.44 -14.40 -6.55
N PHE A 236 8.00 -13.37 -5.85
CA PHE A 236 8.87 -12.37 -5.24
C PHE A 236 8.72 -12.38 -3.72
N ARG A 237 9.82 -12.17 -2.98
CA ARG A 237 9.87 -12.30 -1.51
C ARG A 237 8.88 -11.42 -0.74
N ARG A 238 8.35 -10.37 -1.38
CA ARG A 238 7.38 -9.45 -0.78
C ARG A 238 5.94 -9.94 -0.89
N ASN A 239 5.70 -10.96 -1.72
CA ASN A 239 4.39 -11.55 -1.95
C ASN A 239 4.14 -12.72 -1.00
N LEU A 240 2.88 -12.93 -0.63
CA LEU A 240 2.45 -13.98 0.27
C LEU A 240 2.34 -15.33 -0.45
N LYS A 241 2.85 -16.38 0.17
CA LYS A 241 2.60 -17.77 -0.23
C LYS A 241 1.15 -18.17 0.09
N ASP A 242 0.66 -19.23 -0.56
CA ASP A 242 -0.73 -19.68 -0.40
C ASP A 242 -1.08 -20.02 1.05
N ASP A 243 -0.18 -20.66 1.78
CA ASP A 243 -0.37 -21.00 3.20
C ASP A 243 -0.42 -19.75 4.09
N GLN A 244 0.34 -18.71 3.76
CA GLN A 244 0.28 -17.42 4.43
C GLN A 244 -1.03 -16.69 4.12
N ILE A 245 -1.49 -16.70 2.86
CA ILE A 245 -2.79 -16.15 2.46
C ILE A 245 -3.91 -16.82 3.25
N LEU A 246 -3.92 -18.16 3.28
CA LEU A 246 -4.90 -18.95 4.03
C LEU A 246 -4.86 -18.64 5.54
N ALA A 247 -3.66 -18.44 6.11
CA ALA A 247 -3.49 -18.09 7.52
C ALA A 247 -4.08 -16.71 7.84
N VAL A 248 -3.88 -15.70 6.97
CA VAL A 248 -4.49 -14.38 7.13
C VAL A 248 -6.01 -14.47 7.09
N GLY A 249 -6.57 -15.20 6.12
CA GLY A 249 -8.03 -15.41 6.04
C GLY A 249 -8.59 -16.10 7.29
N LYS A 250 -7.91 -17.15 7.80
CA LYS A 250 -8.30 -17.85 9.02
C LYS A 250 -8.20 -16.97 10.28
N ASN A 251 -7.22 -16.06 10.32
CA ASN A 251 -7.06 -15.10 11.41
C ASN A 251 -8.13 -14.00 11.41
N GLY A 252 -8.92 -13.85 10.34
CA GLY A 252 -9.88 -12.76 10.16
C GLY A 252 -9.26 -11.49 9.57
N GLY A 253 -7.97 -11.54 9.22
CA GLY A 253 -7.19 -10.43 8.67
C GLY A 253 -7.61 -10.01 7.26
N VAL A 254 -6.90 -9.02 6.72
CA VAL A 254 -7.11 -8.49 5.36
C VAL A 254 -5.78 -8.28 4.67
N ILE A 255 -5.69 -8.71 3.40
CA ILE A 255 -4.55 -8.50 2.51
C ILE A 255 -4.91 -7.37 1.57
N HIS A 256 -4.08 -6.31 1.55
CA HIS A 256 -4.26 -5.18 0.66
C HIS A 256 -3.26 -5.26 -0.49
N LEU A 257 -3.79 -5.13 -1.71
CA LEU A 257 -3.02 -5.32 -2.94
C LEU A 257 -2.06 -4.16 -3.16
N ASN A 258 -0.78 -4.48 -3.31
CA ASN A 258 0.27 -3.57 -3.73
C ASN A 258 0.21 -3.36 -5.26
N PHE A 259 0.53 -2.15 -5.73
CA PHE A 259 0.48 -1.80 -7.16
C PHE A 259 1.84 -1.81 -7.84
N TYR A 260 2.92 -2.09 -7.13
CA TYR A 260 4.25 -2.15 -7.74
C TYR A 260 4.32 -3.20 -8.86
N SER A 261 4.71 -2.78 -10.05
CA SER A 261 4.83 -3.65 -11.23
C SER A 261 5.65 -4.91 -10.97
N GLY A 262 6.73 -4.80 -10.17
CA GLY A 262 7.61 -5.92 -9.83
C GLY A 262 7.00 -6.94 -8.87
N PHE A 263 5.91 -6.61 -8.14
CA PHE A 263 5.19 -7.57 -7.32
C PHE A 263 4.03 -8.23 -8.07
N LEU A 264 3.68 -7.66 -9.22
CA LEU A 264 2.56 -8.13 -10.05
C LEU A 264 3.02 -9.04 -11.19
N ASP A 265 4.13 -8.72 -11.84
CA ASP A 265 4.61 -9.48 -13.01
C ASP A 265 6.11 -9.74 -12.92
N SER A 266 6.49 -11.02 -12.88
CA SER A 266 7.91 -11.45 -12.88
C SER A 266 8.68 -11.02 -14.12
N ASN A 267 8.00 -10.72 -15.24
CA ASN A 267 8.65 -10.23 -16.44
C ASN A 267 9.12 -8.79 -16.29
N PHE A 268 8.50 -8.01 -15.40
CA PHE A 268 8.91 -6.64 -15.15
C PHE A 268 10.39 -6.57 -14.74
N PHE A 269 10.85 -7.40 -13.81
CA PHE A 269 12.27 -7.44 -13.40
C PHE A 269 13.20 -7.79 -14.55
N LYS A 270 12.84 -8.75 -15.41
CA LYS A 270 13.65 -9.08 -16.60
C LYS A 270 13.78 -7.90 -17.55
N HIS A 271 12.69 -7.14 -17.74
CA HIS A 271 12.69 -5.98 -18.60
C HIS A 271 13.45 -4.81 -17.96
N SER A 272 13.27 -4.60 -16.64
CA SER A 272 14.01 -3.59 -15.88
C SER A 272 15.51 -3.87 -15.86
N ASP A 273 15.94 -5.12 -15.59
CA ASP A 273 17.34 -5.50 -15.65
C ASP A 273 17.94 -5.24 -17.03
N ALA A 274 17.24 -5.61 -18.11
CA ALA A 274 17.67 -5.34 -19.47
C ALA A 274 17.73 -3.83 -19.78
N PHE A 275 16.79 -3.05 -19.27
CA PHE A 275 16.79 -1.59 -19.36
C PHE A 275 18.01 -1.00 -18.62
N MET A 276 18.23 -1.39 -17.37
CA MET A 276 19.35 -0.92 -16.55
C MET A 276 20.71 -1.28 -17.16
N GLU A 277 20.82 -2.42 -17.85
CA GLU A 277 22.05 -2.79 -18.57
C GLU A 277 22.24 -1.97 -19.85
N ARG A 278 21.19 -1.64 -20.59
CA ARG A 278 21.28 -0.72 -21.75
C ARG A 278 21.75 0.68 -21.34
N HIS A 279 21.35 1.14 -20.16
CA HIS A 279 21.71 2.44 -19.60
C HIS A 279 22.84 2.39 -18.58
N LYS A 280 23.66 1.31 -18.60
CA LYS A 280 24.70 1.01 -17.61
C LYS A 280 25.68 2.18 -17.38
N ILE A 281 26.16 2.83 -18.44
CA ILE A 281 27.13 3.92 -18.33
C ILE A 281 26.54 5.08 -17.51
N GLU A 282 25.30 5.41 -17.75
CA GLU A 282 24.60 6.48 -17.06
C GLU A 282 24.27 6.05 -15.62
N ARG A 283 23.76 4.84 -15.43
CA ARG A 283 23.53 4.24 -14.10
C ARG A 283 24.79 4.29 -13.25
N ASP A 284 25.93 3.81 -13.77
CA ASP A 284 27.18 3.76 -13.05
C ASP A 284 27.71 5.17 -12.70
N SER A 285 27.35 6.19 -13.49
CA SER A 285 27.66 7.60 -13.19
C SER A 285 26.80 8.13 -12.05
N ILE A 286 25.52 7.76 -11.98
CA ILE A 286 24.61 8.14 -10.90
C ILE A 286 25.04 7.46 -9.60
N LEU A 287 25.38 6.17 -9.63
CA LEU A 287 25.82 5.41 -8.45
C LEU A 287 27.11 5.93 -7.82
N LYS A 288 27.94 6.68 -8.57
CA LYS A 288 29.10 7.39 -8.00
C LYS A 288 28.70 8.59 -7.14
N ILE A 289 27.54 9.19 -7.41
CA ILE A 289 27.00 10.34 -6.68
C ILE A 289 26.14 9.86 -5.50
N ASN A 290 25.28 8.88 -5.75
CA ASN A 290 24.45 8.23 -4.76
C ASN A 290 24.52 6.70 -4.95
N PRO A 291 25.10 5.95 -4.00
CA PRO A 291 25.35 4.52 -4.14
C PRO A 291 24.08 3.66 -4.00
N GLU A 292 22.94 4.23 -3.61
CA GLU A 292 21.68 3.49 -3.46
C GLU A 292 21.09 3.14 -4.83
N PRO A 293 20.91 1.84 -5.17
CA PRO A 293 20.47 1.41 -6.49
C PRO A 293 19.13 2.01 -6.93
N TYR A 294 18.19 2.20 -6.00
CA TYR A 294 16.86 2.71 -6.33
C TYR A 294 16.89 4.16 -6.86
N PHE A 295 17.84 4.99 -6.43
CA PHE A 295 18.00 6.34 -6.98
C PHE A 295 18.38 6.33 -8.46
N SER A 296 19.25 5.40 -8.86
CA SER A 296 19.62 5.27 -10.27
C SER A 296 18.44 4.80 -11.10
N GLU A 297 17.62 3.90 -10.57
CA GLU A 297 16.41 3.41 -11.21
C GLU A 297 15.35 4.53 -11.33
N GLU A 298 15.04 5.24 -10.24
CA GLU A 298 14.11 6.38 -10.25
C GLU A 298 14.52 7.44 -11.27
N TYR A 299 15.80 7.82 -11.28
CA TYR A 299 16.31 8.81 -12.23
C TYR A 299 16.15 8.34 -13.69
N LEU A 300 16.58 7.11 -13.99
CA LEU A 300 16.54 6.58 -15.37
C LEU A 300 15.10 6.33 -15.83
N PHE A 301 14.23 5.88 -14.94
CA PHE A 301 12.81 5.70 -15.26
C PHE A 301 12.14 7.04 -15.58
N GLY A 302 12.43 8.08 -14.81
CA GLY A 302 11.94 9.43 -15.11
C GLY A 302 12.48 10.01 -16.41
N LYS A 303 13.71 9.65 -16.80
CA LYS A 303 14.36 10.14 -18.01
C LYS A 303 13.89 9.44 -19.29
N TYR A 304 13.53 8.15 -19.20
CA TYR A 304 13.15 7.31 -20.34
C TYR A 304 11.71 6.76 -20.21
N PRO A 305 10.69 7.63 -20.10
CA PRO A 305 9.32 7.21 -19.75
C PRO A 305 8.68 6.29 -20.79
N GLU A 306 9.05 6.40 -22.10
CA GLU A 306 8.52 5.54 -23.15
C GLU A 306 9.01 4.09 -23.02
N GLU A 307 10.30 3.90 -22.66
CA GLU A 307 10.84 2.57 -22.41
C GLU A 307 10.22 1.95 -21.15
N VAL A 308 10.01 2.76 -20.12
CA VAL A 308 9.36 2.33 -18.87
C VAL A 308 7.91 1.93 -19.12
N GLU A 309 7.15 2.71 -19.90
CA GLU A 309 5.75 2.39 -20.25
C GLU A 309 5.64 1.02 -20.93
N ALA A 310 6.62 0.68 -21.79
CA ALA A 310 6.65 -0.63 -22.46
C ALA A 310 6.89 -1.81 -21.49
N MET A 311 7.52 -1.57 -20.34
CA MET A 311 7.79 -2.60 -19.33
C MET A 311 6.63 -2.81 -18.34
N ARG A 312 5.77 -1.80 -18.16
CA ARG A 312 4.67 -1.83 -17.20
C ARG A 312 3.67 -2.94 -17.54
N PRO A 313 3.26 -3.80 -16.59
CA PRO A 313 2.20 -4.78 -16.82
C PRO A 313 0.84 -4.09 -17.03
N PRO A 314 -0.12 -4.71 -17.72
CA PRO A 314 -1.48 -4.16 -17.82
C PRO A 314 -2.20 -4.20 -16.46
N LEU A 315 -3.16 -3.28 -16.25
CA LEU A 315 -3.99 -3.23 -15.04
C LEU A 315 -4.67 -4.57 -14.71
N SER A 316 -5.00 -5.36 -15.74
CA SER A 316 -5.63 -6.68 -15.53
C SER A 316 -4.80 -7.62 -14.64
N ILE A 317 -3.47 -7.52 -14.65
CA ILE A 317 -2.60 -8.36 -13.80
C ILE A 317 -2.83 -8.06 -12.30
N LEU A 318 -3.04 -6.80 -11.91
CA LEU A 318 -3.42 -6.45 -10.54
C LEU A 318 -4.71 -7.18 -10.12
N LEU A 319 -5.69 -7.22 -11.03
CA LEU A 319 -6.95 -7.91 -10.76
C LEU A 319 -6.82 -9.45 -10.81
N ASP A 320 -5.81 -10.00 -11.49
CA ASP A 320 -5.51 -11.43 -11.43
C ASP A 320 -5.01 -11.81 -10.01
N HIS A 321 -4.19 -10.96 -9.38
CA HIS A 321 -3.82 -11.13 -7.96
C HIS A 321 -5.03 -11.01 -7.03
N LEU A 322 -5.94 -10.07 -7.29
CA LEU A 322 -7.21 -9.96 -6.57
C LEU A 322 -8.01 -11.26 -6.65
N ASP A 323 -8.27 -11.73 -7.88
CA ASP A 323 -9.05 -12.95 -8.14
C ASP A 323 -8.42 -14.17 -7.46
N TYR A 324 -7.08 -14.27 -7.51
CA TYR A 324 -6.35 -15.38 -6.89
C TYR A 324 -6.52 -15.41 -5.37
N ILE A 325 -6.31 -14.27 -4.70
CA ILE A 325 -6.47 -14.18 -3.25
C ILE A 325 -7.95 -14.40 -2.86
N VAL A 326 -8.89 -13.79 -3.58
CA VAL A 326 -10.33 -14.00 -3.36
C VAL A 326 -10.73 -15.47 -3.53
N LYS A 327 -10.13 -16.19 -4.49
CA LYS A 327 -10.38 -17.63 -4.66
C LYS A 327 -9.94 -18.45 -3.45
N LEU A 328 -8.86 -18.05 -2.77
CA LEU A 328 -8.32 -18.76 -1.61
C LEU A 328 -9.09 -18.45 -0.32
N ILE A 329 -9.42 -17.17 -0.06
CA ILE A 329 -9.92 -16.71 1.24
C ILE A 329 -11.22 -15.88 1.19
N GLY A 330 -11.79 -15.68 0.01
CA GLY A 330 -13.04 -14.95 -0.16
C GLY A 330 -12.88 -13.42 -0.19
N THR A 331 -13.97 -12.75 -0.59
CA THR A 331 -13.98 -11.28 -0.78
C THR A 331 -13.95 -10.48 0.52
N ASP A 332 -14.07 -11.12 1.68
CA ASP A 332 -14.05 -10.46 2.99
C ASP A 332 -12.63 -10.15 3.51
N HIS A 333 -11.61 -10.63 2.83
CA HIS A 333 -10.21 -10.60 3.29
C HIS A 333 -9.25 -9.92 2.32
N VAL A 334 -9.75 -9.10 1.39
CA VAL A 334 -8.92 -8.38 0.41
C VAL A 334 -9.28 -6.90 0.40
N GLY A 335 -8.28 -6.04 0.17
CA GLY A 335 -8.41 -4.58 0.09
C GLY A 335 -7.38 -3.96 -0.86
N ILE A 336 -7.22 -2.64 -0.77
CA ILE A 336 -6.33 -1.81 -1.58
C ILE A 336 -5.24 -1.22 -0.69
N GLY A 337 -3.98 -1.38 -1.08
CA GLY A 337 -2.81 -0.80 -0.44
C GLY A 337 -1.77 -0.46 -1.50
N SER A 338 -1.95 0.69 -2.14
CA SER A 338 -1.37 1.02 -3.44
C SER A 338 0.14 1.07 -3.47
N ASP A 339 0.75 1.52 -2.39
CA ASP A 339 2.17 1.85 -2.32
C ASP A 339 2.54 3.05 -3.24
N PHE A 340 1.56 3.94 -3.49
CA PHE A 340 1.79 5.17 -4.22
C PHE A 340 2.88 6.00 -3.53
N ASP A 341 3.70 6.65 -4.33
CA ASP A 341 4.86 7.44 -3.89
C ASP A 341 6.01 6.63 -3.24
N GLY A 342 5.83 5.33 -2.97
CA GLY A 342 6.85 4.38 -2.50
C GLY A 342 7.42 3.50 -3.61
N VAL A 343 6.81 3.50 -4.82
CA VAL A 343 7.22 2.68 -5.96
C VAL A 343 7.41 3.50 -7.22
N ASN A 344 8.34 3.05 -8.07
CA ASN A 344 8.72 3.75 -9.31
C ASN A 344 8.02 3.23 -10.56
N SER A 345 7.18 2.19 -10.45
CA SER A 345 6.42 1.62 -11.57
C SER A 345 5.11 1.03 -11.10
N LEU A 346 4.03 1.43 -11.77
CA LEU A 346 2.65 1.00 -11.53
C LEU A 346 2.13 0.24 -12.76
N PRO A 347 1.04 -0.54 -12.67
CA PRO A 347 0.39 -1.11 -13.85
C PRO A 347 -0.02 -0.01 -14.85
N ARG A 348 0.03 -0.32 -16.14
CA ARG A 348 -0.49 0.60 -17.17
C ARG A 348 -1.92 1.00 -16.83
N GLU A 349 -2.32 2.20 -17.18
CA GLU A 349 -3.60 2.83 -16.88
C GLU A 349 -3.71 3.39 -15.44
N LEU A 350 -2.92 2.91 -14.46
CA LEU A 350 -2.80 3.53 -13.13
C LEU A 350 -1.54 4.40 -13.10
N ASN A 351 -1.70 5.71 -13.31
CA ASN A 351 -0.57 6.64 -13.30
C ASN A 351 -0.47 7.43 -12.00
N ASP A 352 -1.60 7.61 -11.36
CA ASP A 352 -1.70 8.27 -10.06
C ASP A 352 -3.01 7.91 -9.34
N VAL A 353 -3.19 8.43 -8.14
CA VAL A 353 -4.36 8.16 -7.30
C VAL A 353 -5.70 8.55 -7.97
N ALA A 354 -5.70 9.44 -8.97
CA ALA A 354 -6.92 9.83 -9.69
C ALA A 354 -7.47 8.72 -10.62
N ASP A 355 -6.67 7.68 -10.89
CA ASP A 355 -7.04 6.57 -11.77
C ASP A 355 -7.67 5.37 -11.02
N THR A 356 -7.78 5.42 -9.69
CA THR A 356 -8.39 4.37 -8.86
C THR A 356 -9.79 3.93 -9.30
N PRO A 357 -10.66 4.78 -9.94
CA PRO A 357 -11.94 4.30 -10.47
C PRO A 357 -11.82 3.18 -11.51
N LEU A 358 -10.65 3.04 -12.16
CA LEU A 358 -10.40 1.97 -13.13
C LEU A 358 -10.36 0.59 -12.48
N ILE A 359 -9.93 0.50 -11.21
CA ILE A 359 -9.97 -0.74 -10.42
C ILE A 359 -11.41 -1.20 -10.26
N THR A 360 -12.32 -0.27 -9.90
CA THR A 360 -13.76 -0.58 -9.81
C THR A 360 -14.35 -1.01 -11.15
N LYS A 361 -13.94 -0.36 -12.23
CA LYS A 361 -14.35 -0.73 -13.60
C LYS A 361 -13.95 -2.17 -13.93
N GLU A 362 -12.71 -2.54 -13.66
CA GLU A 362 -12.24 -3.91 -13.92
C GLU A 362 -12.90 -4.94 -13.01
N MET A 363 -13.15 -4.66 -11.73
CA MET A 363 -13.95 -5.55 -10.87
C MET A 363 -15.38 -5.76 -11.40
N VAL A 364 -16.04 -4.71 -11.89
CA VAL A 364 -17.37 -4.83 -12.53
C VAL A 364 -17.29 -5.71 -13.76
N LYS A 365 -16.30 -5.52 -14.63
CA LYS A 365 -16.07 -6.30 -15.84
C LYS A 365 -15.81 -7.79 -15.53
N ARG A 366 -15.13 -8.10 -14.41
CA ARG A 366 -14.90 -9.46 -13.91
C ARG A 366 -16.10 -10.09 -13.21
N GLY A 367 -17.22 -9.37 -13.08
CA GLY A 367 -18.48 -9.89 -12.52
C GLY A 367 -18.56 -9.85 -10.99
N TYR A 368 -17.72 -9.11 -10.31
CA TYR A 368 -17.84 -8.90 -8.87
C TYR A 368 -19.19 -8.26 -8.53
N SER A 369 -19.84 -8.73 -7.48
CA SER A 369 -21.08 -8.11 -7.01
C SER A 369 -20.82 -6.70 -6.44
N LYS A 370 -21.82 -5.82 -6.52
CA LYS A 370 -21.73 -4.48 -5.91
C LYS A 370 -21.41 -4.54 -4.42
N LYS A 371 -21.83 -5.59 -3.73
CA LYS A 371 -21.54 -5.83 -2.31
C LYS A 371 -20.07 -6.15 -2.11
N ASP A 372 -19.52 -7.06 -2.92
CA ASP A 372 -18.12 -7.47 -2.80
C ASP A 372 -17.16 -6.34 -3.18
N ILE A 373 -17.47 -5.56 -4.22
CA ILE A 373 -16.72 -4.38 -4.61
C ILE A 373 -16.63 -3.38 -3.43
N ARG A 374 -17.74 -3.11 -2.74
CA ARG A 374 -17.72 -2.21 -1.57
C ARG A 374 -16.92 -2.76 -0.40
N LYS A 375 -16.89 -4.08 -0.21
CA LYS A 375 -16.05 -4.73 0.80
C LYS A 375 -14.57 -4.52 0.47
N ILE A 376 -14.18 -4.85 -0.77
CA ILE A 376 -12.79 -4.77 -1.24
C ILE A 376 -12.28 -3.33 -1.22
N LEU A 377 -13.08 -2.36 -1.66
CA LEU A 377 -12.68 -0.96 -1.70
C LEU A 377 -12.38 -0.38 -0.31
N GLY A 378 -13.07 -0.82 0.75
CA GLY A 378 -12.77 -0.29 2.09
C GLY A 378 -13.58 -0.92 3.22
N GLY A 379 -14.70 -1.60 2.91
CA GLY A 379 -15.53 -2.22 3.95
C GLY A 379 -14.75 -3.23 4.79
N ASN A 380 -13.83 -3.98 4.17
CA ASN A 380 -13.00 -4.97 4.87
C ASN A 380 -12.00 -4.31 5.82
N PHE A 381 -11.37 -3.20 5.40
CA PHE A 381 -10.50 -2.42 6.29
C PHE A 381 -11.28 -1.86 7.48
N ILE A 382 -12.45 -1.26 7.25
CA ILE A 382 -13.29 -0.71 8.33
C ILE A 382 -13.70 -1.81 9.32
N ARG A 383 -14.04 -3.02 8.84
CA ARG A 383 -14.32 -4.18 9.70
C ARG A 383 -13.08 -4.55 10.53
N LEU A 384 -11.93 -4.73 9.87
CA LEU A 384 -10.65 -5.07 10.50
C LEU A 384 -10.28 -4.06 11.58
N PHE A 385 -10.37 -2.77 11.27
CA PHE A 385 -10.07 -1.69 12.20
C PHE A 385 -10.98 -1.74 13.44
N LYS A 386 -12.29 -1.94 13.22
CA LYS A 386 -13.26 -2.07 14.30
C LYS A 386 -13.01 -3.29 15.21
N GLU A 387 -12.59 -4.42 14.65
CA GLU A 387 -12.30 -5.63 15.40
C GLU A 387 -11.05 -5.48 16.26
N ASN A 388 -10.07 -4.69 15.82
CA ASN A 388 -8.86 -4.41 16.58
C ASN A 388 -9.08 -3.40 17.71
N MET A 389 -10.02 -2.45 17.56
CA MET A 389 -10.33 -1.44 18.58
C MET A 389 -11.20 -1.96 19.74
N LYS A 390 -11.72 -3.18 19.65
CA LYS A 390 -12.45 -3.87 20.72
C LYS A 390 -11.47 -4.53 21.68
#